data_877208ffc5eae9590724824cdb5af07e
#
_entry.id   877208ffc5eae9590724824cdb5af07e
#
_cell.length_a   1.000
_cell.length_b   1.000
_cell.length_c   1.000
_cell.angle_alpha   90.00
_cell.angle_beta   90.00
_cell.angle_gamma   90.00
#
_symmetry.space_group_name_H-M   'P 1'
#
loop_
_entity.id
_entity.type
_entity.pdbx_description
1 polymer ?
#
loop_
_entity_poly.entity_id
_entity_poly.type
_entity_poly.pdbx_seq_one_letter_code
_entity_poly.pdbx_strand_id
1 'polypeptide(L)'
;MNCKIGILTFHKSINYGSVLQAYALQNLLLKEGYKVEIIDYEPKNYANMYIPFKKPTTIWNILHNLNRVPVGKIIKEQNEEFKKFRDTYINLSREYNFESYYSDIFSQFDCVICGSDQVWNITLDDCDDIFFLPCVKHIKKIAYAVSVNDAKFNSCIRDIDLKNCISEFNYISCREKSGATKISNFIAKEDVAVTIDPTLLHSAREYDVICSKRIINQNYIFLYDMWSNSDALYAAKVISSLFNLPVYTLFTKRNVKSMIKISKYGVKVITKNMSPTDFLSYIKYADFVITDSFHGTAFSLIFEKQFVCINEKQNSGKLKNDERITNILSELNIEERYLRVDNIHSVKDLDNINYDIVTEKRNKLAKKSIDWLLKAIEE
;
A
#
# COMPACT_ATOMS: atom_id res chain seq x y z
N MET A 1 13.87 19.04 -17.75
CA MET A 1 13.36 19.96 -16.71
C MET A 1 14.35 19.98 -15.55
N ASN A 2 14.68 21.15 -14.97
CA ASN A 2 15.71 21.21 -13.92
C ASN A 2 15.11 21.09 -12.49
N CYS A 3 13.83 20.76 -12.36
CA CYS A 3 13.14 20.62 -11.08
C CYS A 3 13.57 19.33 -10.38
N LYS A 4 14.13 19.43 -9.16
CA LYS A 4 14.45 18.31 -8.31
C LYS A 4 13.30 18.04 -7.34
N ILE A 5 12.70 16.84 -7.44
CA ILE A 5 11.52 16.44 -6.69
C ILE A 5 11.92 15.47 -5.59
N GLY A 6 11.48 15.75 -4.36
CA GLY A 6 11.53 14.81 -3.25
C GLY A 6 10.19 14.14 -3.03
N ILE A 7 10.13 12.82 -2.97
CA ILE A 7 8.91 12.08 -2.61
C ILE A 7 9.03 11.63 -1.17
N LEU A 8 8.05 11.99 -0.34
CA LEU A 8 7.97 11.61 1.06
C LEU A 8 6.80 10.64 1.29
N THR A 9 7.10 9.37 1.52
CA THR A 9 6.09 8.31 1.67
C THR A 9 6.61 7.12 2.48
N PHE A 10 5.75 6.12 2.74
CA PHE A 10 6.11 4.87 3.42
C PHE A 10 6.95 3.93 2.56
N HIS A 11 8.23 4.25 2.33
CA HIS A 11 9.12 3.44 1.50
C HIS A 11 9.94 2.39 2.29
N LYS A 12 10.18 2.61 3.59
CA LYS A 12 10.94 1.65 4.43
C LYS A 12 10.11 0.46 4.90
N SER A 13 8.77 0.53 4.82
CA SER A 13 7.88 -0.49 5.38
C SER A 13 8.08 -1.88 4.77
N ILE A 14 7.90 -2.90 5.61
CA ILE A 14 7.85 -4.30 5.14
C ILE A 14 6.40 -4.61 4.71
N ASN A 15 5.92 -3.78 3.78
CA ASN A 15 4.61 -3.85 3.15
C ASN A 15 4.78 -3.73 1.64
N TYR A 16 4.36 -4.75 0.91
CA TYR A 16 4.54 -4.84 -0.54
C TYR A 16 3.92 -3.66 -1.27
N GLY A 17 2.70 -3.28 -0.89
CA GLY A 17 2.00 -2.17 -1.50
C GLY A 17 2.70 -0.83 -1.27
N SER A 18 3.09 -0.55 -0.03
CA SER A 18 3.74 0.71 0.33
C SER A 18 5.08 0.92 -0.42
N VAL A 19 5.87 -0.14 -0.57
CA VAL A 19 7.15 -0.05 -1.28
C VAL A 19 6.93 0.06 -2.79
N LEU A 20 5.97 -0.69 -3.35
CA LEU A 20 5.70 -0.69 -4.78
C LEU A 20 5.00 0.60 -5.25
N GLN A 21 4.16 1.25 -4.41
CA GLN A 21 3.60 2.55 -4.76
C GLN A 21 4.68 3.65 -4.76
N ALA A 22 5.66 3.58 -3.84
CA ALA A 22 6.80 4.49 -3.84
C ALA A 22 7.64 4.34 -5.12
N TYR A 23 7.97 3.11 -5.49
CA TYR A 23 8.62 2.78 -6.76
C TYR A 23 7.82 3.32 -7.96
N ALA A 24 6.51 3.07 -7.99
CA ALA A 24 5.66 3.46 -9.09
C ALA A 24 5.64 4.98 -9.31
N LEU A 25 5.44 5.76 -8.24
CA LEU A 25 5.44 7.23 -8.35
C LEU A 25 6.77 7.77 -8.82
N GLN A 26 7.88 7.27 -8.24
CA GLN A 26 9.22 7.68 -8.66
C GLN A 26 9.49 7.32 -10.12
N ASN A 27 9.16 6.09 -10.54
CA ASN A 27 9.41 5.62 -11.90
C ASN A 27 8.61 6.41 -12.95
N LEU A 28 7.36 6.79 -12.63
CA LEU A 28 6.56 7.68 -13.48
C LEU A 28 7.30 9.01 -13.71
N LEU A 29 7.66 9.70 -12.63
CA LEU A 29 8.27 11.03 -12.72
C LEU A 29 9.68 11.00 -13.36
N LEU A 30 10.45 9.93 -13.16
CA LEU A 30 11.72 9.73 -13.87
C LEU A 30 11.51 9.58 -15.37
N LYS A 31 10.47 8.87 -15.81
CA LYS A 31 10.10 8.74 -17.23
C LYS A 31 9.66 10.06 -17.84
N GLU A 32 9.01 10.92 -17.07
CA GLU A 32 8.64 12.29 -17.49
C GLU A 32 9.85 13.27 -17.51
N GLY A 33 11.05 12.79 -17.15
CA GLY A 33 12.30 13.54 -17.24
C GLY A 33 12.62 14.41 -16.03
N TYR A 34 11.94 14.23 -14.90
CA TYR A 34 12.27 14.92 -13.64
C TYR A 34 13.45 14.25 -12.92
N LYS A 35 14.17 15.04 -12.11
CA LYS A 35 15.15 14.52 -11.16
C LYS A 35 14.40 14.19 -9.87
N VAL A 36 14.31 12.89 -9.52
CA VAL A 36 13.46 12.43 -8.42
C VAL A 36 14.24 11.58 -7.44
N GLU A 37 14.07 11.85 -6.16
CA GLU A 37 14.55 11.02 -5.06
C GLU A 37 13.41 10.73 -4.08
N ILE A 38 13.34 9.50 -3.58
CA ILE A 38 12.54 9.21 -2.39
C ILE A 38 13.31 9.73 -1.18
N ILE A 39 12.70 10.59 -0.37
CA ILE A 39 13.31 11.12 0.86
C ILE A 39 13.45 9.97 1.85
N ASP A 40 14.68 9.54 2.11
CA ASP A 40 14.99 8.39 2.96
C ASP A 40 14.87 8.76 4.43
N TYR A 41 13.65 8.98 4.89
CA TYR A 41 13.31 9.34 6.27
C TYR A 41 12.81 8.13 7.06
N GLU A 42 13.27 8.01 8.30
CA GLU A 42 12.82 6.99 9.24
C GLU A 42 12.05 7.62 10.42
N PRO A 43 10.70 7.42 10.50
CA PRO A 43 9.90 7.88 11.62
C PRO A 43 10.31 7.21 12.95
N LYS A 44 10.14 7.92 14.06
CA LYS A 44 10.54 7.47 15.41
C LYS A 44 10.02 6.08 15.79
N ASN A 45 8.79 5.79 15.45
CA ASN A 45 8.13 4.52 15.83
C ASN A 45 8.44 3.37 14.87
N TYR A 46 9.00 3.70 13.70
CA TYR A 46 9.13 2.78 12.59
C TYR A 46 10.12 1.63 12.86
N ALA A 47 11.30 1.94 13.41
CA ALA A 47 12.29 0.95 13.78
C ALA A 47 11.71 -0.15 14.68
N ASN A 48 10.83 0.24 15.63
CA ASN A 48 10.20 -0.69 16.58
C ASN A 48 9.14 -1.62 15.96
N MET A 49 8.56 -1.26 14.80
CA MET A 49 7.52 -2.05 14.13
C MET A 49 8.10 -3.27 13.41
N TYR A 50 9.27 -3.13 12.81
CA TYR A 50 9.85 -4.13 11.91
C TYR A 50 11.05 -4.90 12.46
N ILE A 51 11.54 -4.58 13.66
CA ILE A 51 12.61 -5.36 14.31
C ILE A 51 12.12 -6.79 14.59
N PRO A 52 12.96 -7.80 14.32
CA PRO A 52 12.61 -9.20 14.63
C PRO A 52 12.36 -9.43 16.11
N PHE A 53 13.19 -8.86 16.96
CA PHE A 53 13.15 -9.04 18.42
C PHE A 53 13.19 -7.70 19.14
N LYS A 54 12.27 -7.51 20.10
CA LYS A 54 12.25 -6.31 20.96
C LYS A 54 13.19 -6.49 22.15
N LYS A 55 13.72 -5.41 22.70
CA LYS A 55 14.48 -5.46 23.97
C LYS A 55 13.57 -6.08 25.06
N PRO A 56 14.03 -7.08 25.83
CA PRO A 56 13.21 -7.82 26.79
C PRO A 56 12.98 -7.04 28.11
N THR A 57 12.56 -5.79 27.98
CA THR A 57 12.33 -4.88 29.12
C THR A 57 10.98 -5.07 29.80
N THR A 58 10.03 -5.76 29.13
CA THR A 58 8.70 -6.04 29.64
C THR A 58 8.30 -7.48 29.35
N ILE A 59 7.35 -8.02 30.15
CA ILE A 59 6.80 -9.38 29.94
C ILE A 59 6.19 -9.50 28.52
N TRP A 60 5.58 -8.43 28.02
CA TRP A 60 5.00 -8.39 26.68
C TRP A 60 6.07 -8.49 25.58
N ASN A 61 7.23 -7.88 25.76
CA ASN A 61 8.35 -8.00 24.84
C ASN A 61 8.93 -9.42 24.85
N ILE A 62 9.00 -10.05 26.01
CA ILE A 62 9.44 -11.44 26.15
C ILE A 62 8.48 -12.38 25.41
N LEU A 63 7.17 -12.25 25.66
CA LEU A 63 6.15 -13.05 24.97
C LEU A 63 6.13 -12.82 23.46
N HIS A 64 6.34 -11.57 23.02
CA HIS A 64 6.50 -11.23 21.62
C HIS A 64 7.70 -11.95 21.00
N ASN A 65 8.85 -11.93 21.68
CA ASN A 65 10.07 -12.58 21.20
C ASN A 65 9.91 -14.10 21.13
N LEU A 66 9.32 -14.72 22.16
CA LEU A 66 9.04 -16.16 22.16
C LEU A 66 8.20 -16.61 20.96
N ASN A 67 7.21 -15.80 20.54
CA ASN A 67 6.40 -16.08 19.36
C ASN A 67 7.18 -15.88 18.04
N ARG A 68 8.32 -15.19 18.06
CA ARG A 68 9.11 -14.90 16.88
C ARG A 68 10.39 -15.72 16.76
N VAL A 69 10.91 -16.30 17.86
CA VAL A 69 12.13 -17.12 17.83
C VAL A 69 12.10 -18.17 16.70
N PRO A 70 11.03 -18.99 16.54
CA PRO A 70 11.03 -20.02 15.50
C PRO A 70 11.01 -19.48 14.08
N VAL A 71 10.61 -18.22 13.88
CA VAL A 71 10.47 -17.57 12.56
C VAL A 71 11.44 -16.41 12.37
N GLY A 72 12.34 -16.18 13.33
CA GLY A 72 13.27 -15.03 13.31
C GLY A 72 14.17 -15.00 12.08
N LYS A 73 14.62 -16.15 11.59
CA LYS A 73 15.39 -16.25 10.34
C LYS A 73 14.55 -15.81 9.14
N ILE A 74 13.31 -16.28 9.04
CA ILE A 74 12.39 -15.90 7.95
C ILE A 74 12.15 -14.39 7.94
N ILE A 75 11.94 -13.80 9.13
CA ILE A 75 11.73 -12.35 9.29
C ILE A 75 12.97 -11.57 8.84
N LYS A 76 14.16 -12.03 9.22
CA LYS A 76 15.41 -11.39 8.83
C LYS A 76 15.60 -11.45 7.31
N GLU A 77 15.46 -12.61 6.70
CA GLU A 77 15.56 -12.80 5.26
C GLU A 77 14.55 -11.90 4.51
N GLN A 78 13.31 -11.83 4.96
CA GLN A 78 12.30 -10.93 4.37
C GLN A 78 12.73 -9.45 4.45
N ASN A 79 13.23 -9.00 5.61
CA ASN A 79 13.73 -7.63 5.77
C ASN A 79 14.87 -7.33 4.80
N GLU A 80 15.80 -8.27 4.62
CA GLU A 80 16.92 -8.15 3.69
C GLU A 80 16.46 -8.08 2.23
N GLU A 81 15.44 -8.88 1.84
CA GLU A 81 14.87 -8.83 0.50
C GLU A 81 14.17 -7.47 0.22
N PHE A 82 13.44 -6.92 1.19
CA PHE A 82 12.86 -5.57 1.06
C PHE A 82 13.94 -4.49 0.99
N LYS A 83 14.99 -4.59 1.80
CA LYS A 83 16.14 -3.67 1.73
C LYS A 83 16.80 -3.74 0.36
N LYS A 84 17.09 -4.95 -0.13
CA LYS A 84 17.69 -5.15 -1.46
C LYS A 84 16.82 -4.57 -2.57
N PHE A 85 15.49 -4.70 -2.48
CA PHE A 85 14.58 -4.07 -3.43
C PHE A 85 14.73 -2.54 -3.44
N ARG A 86 14.72 -1.90 -2.27
CA ARG A 86 14.91 -0.46 -2.16
C ARG A 86 16.25 -0.03 -2.73
N ASP A 87 17.33 -0.69 -2.32
CA ASP A 87 18.70 -0.37 -2.78
C ASP A 87 18.89 -0.55 -4.31
N THR A 88 18.07 -1.40 -4.93
CA THR A 88 18.18 -1.72 -6.37
C THR A 88 17.28 -0.86 -7.26
N TYR A 89 16.04 -0.60 -6.80
CA TYR A 89 14.99 -0.04 -7.65
C TYR A 89 14.50 1.34 -7.23
N ILE A 90 14.91 1.82 -6.05
CA ILE A 90 14.51 3.12 -5.54
C ILE A 90 15.72 4.05 -5.47
N ASN A 91 15.59 5.22 -6.09
CA ASN A 91 16.57 6.28 -5.96
C ASN A 91 16.33 7.04 -4.65
N LEU A 92 17.13 6.75 -3.63
CA LEU A 92 16.98 7.31 -2.29
C LEU A 92 17.84 8.56 -2.13
N SER A 93 17.37 9.55 -1.36
CA SER A 93 18.20 10.63 -0.85
C SER A 93 19.21 10.09 0.18
N ARG A 94 20.03 10.97 0.76
CA ARG A 94 20.75 10.62 2.00
C ARG A 94 19.73 10.26 3.10
N GLU A 95 20.16 9.44 4.05
CA GLU A 95 19.30 8.99 5.15
C GLU A 95 19.06 10.13 6.17
N TYR A 96 17.80 10.20 6.62
CA TYR A 96 17.33 11.09 7.67
C TYR A 96 16.50 10.32 8.69
N ASN A 97 16.38 10.86 9.89
CA ASN A 97 15.56 10.29 10.95
C ASN A 97 14.78 11.39 11.69
N PHE A 98 14.00 11.01 12.68
CA PHE A 98 13.18 11.94 13.48
C PHE A 98 13.98 12.99 14.28
N GLU A 99 15.31 12.86 14.37
CA GLU A 99 16.21 13.85 15.00
C GLU A 99 16.74 14.86 13.98
N SER A 100 16.55 14.61 12.68
CA SER A 100 17.00 15.49 11.60
C SER A 100 16.17 16.77 11.53
N TYR A 101 16.81 17.92 11.30
CA TYR A 101 16.08 19.17 11.08
C TYR A 101 15.35 19.16 9.73
N TYR A 102 14.11 19.62 9.72
CA TYR A 102 13.29 19.66 8.50
C TYR A 102 13.94 20.52 7.40
N SER A 103 14.61 21.63 7.76
CA SER A 103 15.38 22.44 6.81
C SER A 103 16.41 21.62 6.04
N ASP A 104 17.12 20.72 6.71
CA ASP A 104 18.19 19.93 6.11
C ASP A 104 17.63 18.83 5.19
N ILE A 105 16.42 18.34 5.52
CA ILE A 105 15.73 17.32 4.72
C ILE A 105 15.25 17.93 3.40
N PHE A 106 14.62 19.10 3.46
CA PHE A 106 13.85 19.63 2.33
C PHE A 106 14.60 20.65 1.48
N SER A 107 15.63 21.33 1.99
CA SER A 107 16.32 22.43 1.31
C SER A 107 16.96 22.07 -0.05
N GLN A 108 17.13 20.79 -0.32
CA GLN A 108 17.73 20.31 -1.58
C GLN A 108 16.72 20.08 -2.71
N PHE A 109 15.41 20.27 -2.45
CA PHE A 109 14.34 20.01 -3.41
C PHE A 109 13.62 21.31 -3.80
N ASP A 110 13.23 21.37 -5.06
CA ASP A 110 12.38 22.45 -5.58
C ASP A 110 10.90 22.18 -5.31
N CYS A 111 10.53 20.89 -5.26
CA CYS A 111 9.17 20.40 -4.99
C CYS A 111 9.22 19.16 -4.08
N VAL A 112 8.30 19.08 -3.14
CA VAL A 112 8.09 17.88 -2.33
C VAL A 112 6.68 17.33 -2.56
N ILE A 113 6.63 16.06 -2.95
CA ILE A 113 5.39 15.31 -3.10
C ILE A 113 5.22 14.40 -1.88
N CYS A 114 4.21 14.68 -1.05
CA CYS A 114 3.82 13.80 0.05
C CYS A 114 2.80 12.76 -0.45
N GLY A 115 3.05 11.52 -0.15
CA GLY A 115 2.19 10.40 -0.57
C GLY A 115 2.84 9.57 -1.71
N SER A 116 2.12 8.65 -2.23
CA SER A 116 0.79 8.15 -1.90
C SER A 116 0.78 7.41 -0.54
N ASP A 117 -0.21 6.50 -0.39
CA ASP A 117 -0.48 5.66 0.78
C ASP A 117 -1.16 6.41 1.95
N GLN A 118 -1.33 5.72 3.08
CA GLN A 118 -2.05 6.22 4.26
C GLN A 118 -1.20 7.19 5.10
N VAL A 119 -0.36 8.00 4.48
CA VAL A 119 0.56 8.92 5.16
C VAL A 119 -0.18 9.99 6.00
N TRP A 120 -1.45 10.27 5.67
CA TRP A 120 -2.30 11.18 6.43
C TRP A 120 -3.36 10.46 7.29
N ASN A 121 -3.24 9.16 7.46
CA ASN A 121 -4.05 8.42 8.43
C ASN A 121 -3.45 8.55 9.83
N ILE A 122 -3.86 9.58 10.54
CA ILE A 122 -3.38 9.93 11.90
C ILE A 122 -3.65 8.86 12.97
N THR A 123 -4.38 7.79 12.63
CA THR A 123 -4.65 6.66 13.55
C THR A 123 -3.58 5.57 13.48
N LEU A 124 -2.64 5.68 12.52
CA LEU A 124 -1.56 4.71 12.36
C LEU A 124 -0.36 5.08 13.23
N ASP A 125 0.29 4.06 13.79
CA ASP A 125 1.48 4.22 14.65
C ASP A 125 2.71 4.76 13.88
N ASP A 126 2.76 4.58 12.57
CA ASP A 126 3.82 5.05 11.67
C ASP A 126 3.51 6.39 10.99
N CYS A 127 2.33 6.97 11.23
CA CYS A 127 2.05 8.32 10.82
C CYS A 127 2.91 9.30 11.65
N ASP A 128 3.74 10.10 10.98
CA ASP A 128 4.64 11.07 11.56
C ASP A 128 4.29 12.48 11.09
N ASP A 129 4.59 13.50 11.91
CA ASP A 129 4.27 14.91 11.62
C ASP A 129 4.95 15.41 10.35
N ILE A 130 6.09 14.84 9.98
CA ILE A 130 6.82 15.19 8.76
C ILE A 130 5.97 15.05 7.49
N PHE A 131 5.00 14.11 7.46
CA PHE A 131 4.12 13.91 6.31
C PHE A 131 3.16 15.09 6.06
N PHE A 132 3.04 16.00 7.01
CA PHE A 132 2.29 17.25 6.86
C PHE A 132 3.20 18.43 6.48
N LEU A 133 4.49 18.21 6.28
CA LEU A 133 5.52 19.20 5.90
C LEU A 133 5.48 20.46 6.79
N PRO A 134 5.49 20.33 8.14
CA PRO A 134 5.44 21.47 9.03
C PRO A 134 6.72 22.32 8.86
N CYS A 135 6.57 23.63 9.00
CA CYS A 135 7.68 24.60 8.92
C CYS A 135 8.50 24.59 7.61
N VAL A 136 8.04 23.89 6.58
CA VAL A 136 8.65 23.90 5.25
C VAL A 136 8.13 25.12 4.49
N LYS A 137 9.02 26.05 4.12
CA LYS A 137 8.70 27.28 3.39
C LYS A 137 9.50 27.33 2.08
N HIS A 138 9.01 28.09 1.10
CA HIS A 138 9.70 28.34 -0.17
C HIS A 138 9.92 27.11 -1.06
N ILE A 139 9.24 26.01 -0.79
CA ILE A 139 9.25 24.78 -1.59
C ILE A 139 7.81 24.46 -1.97
N LYS A 140 7.58 24.08 -3.24
CA LYS A 140 6.26 23.63 -3.68
C LYS A 140 5.87 22.33 -2.95
N LYS A 141 4.68 22.31 -2.35
CA LYS A 141 4.13 21.18 -1.59
C LYS A 141 2.96 20.57 -2.35
N ILE A 142 3.06 19.30 -2.70
CA ILE A 142 2.00 18.55 -3.37
C ILE A 142 1.65 17.33 -2.51
N ALA A 143 0.37 17.09 -2.25
CA ALA A 143 -0.11 15.84 -1.69
C ALA A 143 -0.72 15.01 -2.84
N TYR A 144 -0.10 13.87 -3.17
CA TYR A 144 -0.56 13.03 -4.26
C TYR A 144 -1.17 11.73 -3.75
N ALA A 145 -2.46 11.50 -4.08
CA ALA A 145 -3.21 10.29 -3.75
C ALA A 145 -3.03 9.86 -2.27
N VAL A 146 -2.97 10.84 -1.35
CA VAL A 146 -2.90 10.54 0.07
C VAL A 146 -4.20 9.88 0.54
N SER A 147 -4.10 8.96 1.49
CA SER A 147 -5.26 8.32 2.09
C SER A 147 -5.36 8.68 3.56
N VAL A 148 -6.55 9.08 3.98
CA VAL A 148 -6.87 9.42 5.37
C VAL A 148 -7.69 8.34 6.06
N ASN A 149 -8.26 7.41 5.26
CA ASN A 149 -9.14 6.34 5.73
C ASN A 149 -10.25 6.88 6.65
N ASP A 150 -10.51 6.22 7.78
CA ASP A 150 -11.50 6.63 8.79
C ASP A 150 -11.00 7.71 9.76
N ALA A 151 -9.82 8.28 9.54
CA ALA A 151 -9.27 9.32 10.41
C ALA A 151 -10.22 10.51 10.51
N LYS A 152 -10.44 10.94 11.75
CA LYS A 152 -11.15 12.18 12.04
C LYS A 152 -10.09 13.25 12.32
N PHE A 153 -9.92 14.17 11.39
CA PHE A 153 -9.02 15.30 11.62
C PHE A 153 -9.51 16.16 12.77
N ASN A 154 -8.62 16.36 13.73
CA ASN A 154 -8.81 17.30 14.84
C ASN A 154 -7.48 18.05 15.00
N SER A 155 -7.53 19.37 15.07
CA SER A 155 -6.36 20.24 15.21
C SER A 155 -5.53 19.98 16.47
N CYS A 156 -6.07 19.29 17.47
CA CYS A 156 -5.43 19.03 18.76
C CYS A 156 -4.78 17.65 18.90
N ILE A 157 -4.71 16.82 17.85
CA ILE A 157 -4.22 15.44 17.97
C ILE A 157 -2.69 15.35 17.97
N ARG A 158 -1.99 16.39 17.49
CA ARG A 158 -0.53 16.42 17.33
C ARG A 158 0.03 17.75 17.81
N ASP A 159 1.34 17.79 18.03
CA ASP A 159 2.07 18.98 18.48
C ASP A 159 2.23 20.04 17.37
N ILE A 160 1.60 19.84 16.21
CA ILE A 160 1.59 20.76 15.06
C ILE A 160 0.20 21.31 14.80
N ASP A 161 0.12 22.51 14.23
CA ASP A 161 -1.13 23.04 13.66
C ASP A 161 -1.45 22.34 12.34
N LEU A 162 -2.11 21.19 12.46
CA LEU A 162 -2.42 20.29 11.33
C LEU A 162 -3.23 21.01 10.25
N LYS A 163 -4.18 21.86 10.63
CA LYS A 163 -5.00 22.62 9.67
C LYS A 163 -4.15 23.58 8.86
N ASN A 164 -3.27 24.32 9.52
CA ASN A 164 -2.35 25.24 8.83
C ASN A 164 -1.39 24.48 7.92
N CYS A 165 -0.77 23.41 8.42
CA CYS A 165 0.16 22.59 7.62
C CYS A 165 -0.50 22.08 6.33
N ILE A 166 -1.71 21.50 6.41
CA ILE A 166 -2.42 21.00 5.24
C ILE A 166 -2.84 22.15 4.32
N SER A 167 -3.25 23.30 4.88
CA SER A 167 -3.64 24.46 4.07
C SER A 167 -2.51 25.07 3.27
N GLU A 168 -1.26 24.85 3.68
CA GLU A 168 -0.06 25.30 2.96
C GLU A 168 0.32 24.46 1.76
N PHE A 169 -0.33 23.31 1.53
CA PHE A 169 -0.10 22.55 0.30
C PHE A 169 -0.67 23.30 -0.91
N ASN A 170 0.15 23.41 -1.96
CA ASN A 170 -0.22 24.05 -3.21
C ASN A 170 -1.31 23.24 -3.92
N TYR A 171 -1.14 21.92 -3.95
CA TYR A 171 -2.05 20.98 -4.59
C TYR A 171 -2.28 19.76 -3.69
N ILE A 172 -3.55 19.33 -3.59
CA ILE A 172 -3.93 18.18 -2.77
C ILE A 172 -4.80 17.23 -3.59
N SER A 173 -4.42 15.96 -3.62
CA SER A 173 -5.30 14.90 -4.08
C SER A 173 -5.35 13.73 -3.11
N CYS A 174 -6.52 13.12 -3.00
CA CYS A 174 -6.78 11.93 -2.20
C CYS A 174 -7.07 10.72 -3.08
N ARG A 175 -6.85 9.54 -2.52
CA ARG A 175 -7.15 8.27 -3.17
C ARG A 175 -8.65 7.94 -3.14
N GLU A 176 -9.34 8.34 -2.08
CA GLU A 176 -10.77 8.13 -1.86
C GLU A 176 -11.57 9.45 -1.85
N LYS A 177 -12.79 9.40 -2.40
CA LYS A 177 -13.70 10.56 -2.47
C LYS A 177 -14.05 11.11 -1.08
N SER A 178 -14.29 10.22 -0.12
CA SER A 178 -14.57 10.64 1.27
C SER A 178 -13.39 11.33 1.93
N GLY A 179 -12.16 10.88 1.63
CA GLY A 179 -10.93 11.51 2.09
C GLY A 179 -10.79 12.93 1.55
N ALA A 180 -11.04 13.12 0.26
CA ALA A 180 -11.04 14.45 -0.37
C ALA A 180 -12.05 15.37 0.31
N THR A 181 -13.29 14.90 0.53
CA THR A 181 -14.34 15.67 1.23
C THR A 181 -13.95 15.99 2.67
N LYS A 182 -13.35 15.03 3.41
CA LYS A 182 -12.90 15.28 4.80
C LYS A 182 -11.84 16.37 4.86
N ILE A 183 -10.85 16.32 3.96
CA ILE A 183 -9.77 17.32 3.90
C ILE A 183 -10.34 18.67 3.48
N SER A 184 -11.13 18.72 2.41
CA SER A 184 -11.79 19.95 1.93
C SER A 184 -12.55 20.65 3.05
N ASN A 185 -13.39 19.92 3.79
CA ASN A 185 -14.13 20.46 4.92
C ASN A 185 -13.20 20.92 6.07
N PHE A 186 -12.13 20.18 6.34
CA PHE A 186 -11.21 20.51 7.44
C PHE A 186 -10.44 21.81 7.20
N ILE A 187 -9.95 22.02 5.97
CA ILE A 187 -9.18 23.22 5.61
C ILE A 187 -10.02 24.34 5.00
N ALA A 188 -11.32 24.11 4.76
CA ALA A 188 -12.24 25.03 4.09
C ALA A 188 -11.74 25.43 2.67
N LYS A 189 -11.25 24.46 1.89
CA LYS A 189 -10.87 24.61 0.47
C LYS A 189 -11.64 23.60 -0.37
N GLU A 190 -12.14 24.00 -1.54
CA GLU A 190 -12.93 23.12 -2.42
C GLU A 190 -12.07 22.30 -3.41
N ASP A 191 -10.81 22.67 -3.61
CA ASP A 191 -9.94 22.12 -4.67
C ASP A 191 -9.16 20.86 -4.26
N VAL A 192 -9.76 19.97 -3.49
CA VAL A 192 -9.14 18.66 -3.19
C VAL A 192 -9.55 17.65 -4.24
N ALA A 193 -8.60 17.27 -5.08
CA ALA A 193 -8.84 16.34 -6.19
C ALA A 193 -8.93 14.87 -5.72
N VAL A 194 -9.46 14.00 -6.60
CA VAL A 194 -9.39 12.55 -6.42
C VAL A 194 -8.54 11.97 -7.54
N THR A 195 -7.48 11.25 -7.15
CA THR A 195 -6.53 10.60 -8.06
C THR A 195 -6.34 9.14 -7.65
N ILE A 196 -5.95 8.28 -8.58
CA ILE A 196 -5.70 6.88 -8.25
C ILE A 196 -4.29 6.66 -7.71
N ASP A 197 -4.12 5.54 -7.03
CA ASP A 197 -2.82 5.11 -6.48
C ASP A 197 -1.74 5.03 -7.56
N PRO A 198 -0.48 5.41 -7.25
CA PRO A 198 0.63 5.31 -8.20
C PRO A 198 0.80 3.94 -8.84
N THR A 199 0.49 2.85 -8.13
CA THR A 199 0.60 1.50 -8.69
C THR A 199 -0.29 1.31 -9.92
N LEU A 200 -1.47 1.92 -9.93
CA LEU A 200 -2.44 1.83 -11.03
C LEU A 200 -2.11 2.74 -12.23
N LEU A 201 -1.10 3.60 -12.12
CA LEU A 201 -0.64 4.46 -13.22
C LEU A 201 0.17 3.70 -14.28
N HIS A 202 0.65 2.51 -13.92
CA HIS A 202 1.49 1.65 -14.76
C HIS A 202 0.71 0.45 -15.31
N SER A 203 1.14 0.00 -16.48
CA SER A 203 0.66 -1.23 -17.11
C SER A 203 1.38 -2.47 -16.54
N ALA A 204 0.82 -3.66 -16.78
CA ALA A 204 1.48 -4.93 -16.45
C ALA A 204 2.88 -5.04 -17.08
N ARG A 205 3.05 -4.57 -18.33
CA ARG A 205 4.33 -4.60 -19.05
C ARG A 205 5.42 -3.79 -18.33
N GLU A 206 5.05 -2.70 -17.67
CA GLU A 206 6.01 -1.89 -16.92
C GLU A 206 6.47 -2.57 -15.64
N TYR A 207 5.57 -3.33 -15.00
CA TYR A 207 5.96 -4.15 -13.85
C TYR A 207 6.72 -5.42 -14.23
N ASP A 208 6.58 -5.93 -15.46
CA ASP A 208 7.31 -7.10 -15.93
C ASP A 208 8.83 -6.92 -15.90
N VAL A 209 9.30 -5.67 -16.00
CA VAL A 209 10.72 -5.33 -15.93
C VAL A 209 11.34 -5.69 -14.57
N ILE A 210 10.55 -5.61 -13.49
CA ILE A 210 11.00 -5.91 -12.13
C ILE A 210 10.39 -7.20 -11.56
N CYS A 211 9.40 -7.77 -12.23
CA CYS A 211 8.71 -8.96 -11.76
C CYS A 211 9.63 -10.20 -11.82
N SER A 212 9.71 -10.95 -10.72
CA SER A 212 10.41 -12.22 -10.71
C SER A 212 9.79 -13.22 -11.69
N LYS A 213 10.61 -14.16 -12.18
CA LYS A 213 10.11 -15.29 -12.96
C LYS A 213 9.10 -16.10 -12.15
N ARG A 214 8.28 -16.92 -12.83
CA ARG A 214 7.31 -17.80 -12.17
C ARG A 214 7.98 -18.67 -11.10
N ILE A 215 7.51 -18.55 -9.85
CA ILE A 215 8.11 -19.24 -8.69
C ILE A 215 7.38 -20.56 -8.41
N ILE A 216 6.05 -20.58 -8.54
CA ILE A 216 5.20 -21.75 -8.31
C ILE A 216 4.87 -22.37 -9.67
N ASN A 217 5.38 -23.57 -9.94
CA ASN A 217 5.28 -24.26 -11.25
C ASN A 217 3.99 -25.06 -11.45
N GLN A 218 2.96 -24.84 -10.63
CA GLN A 218 1.63 -25.45 -10.79
C GLN A 218 0.56 -24.38 -10.81
N ASN A 219 -0.67 -24.74 -11.12
CA ASN A 219 -1.82 -23.85 -10.98
C ASN A 219 -2.14 -23.64 -9.50
N TYR A 220 -2.52 -22.43 -9.12
CA TYR A 220 -2.75 -22.08 -7.73
C TYR A 220 -3.62 -20.83 -7.58
N ILE A 221 -4.20 -20.72 -6.40
CA ILE A 221 -4.85 -19.52 -5.90
C ILE A 221 -3.86 -18.77 -5.01
N PHE A 222 -3.74 -17.46 -5.20
CA PHE A 222 -2.93 -16.63 -4.33
C PHE A 222 -3.82 -15.84 -3.35
N LEU A 223 -3.61 -16.04 -2.05
CA LEU A 223 -4.24 -15.26 -0.99
C LEU A 223 -3.28 -14.17 -0.54
N TYR A 224 -3.65 -12.92 -0.73
CA TYR A 224 -2.95 -11.78 -0.14
C TYR A 224 -3.78 -11.17 0.97
N ASP A 225 -3.51 -11.61 2.20
CA ASP A 225 -4.18 -11.23 3.45
C ASP A 225 -3.12 -10.64 4.39
N MET A 226 -3.32 -9.37 4.76
CA MET A 226 -2.38 -8.63 5.61
C MET A 226 -2.47 -9.06 7.08
N TRP A 227 -3.61 -9.59 7.53
CA TRP A 227 -3.92 -9.73 8.94
C TRP A 227 -4.15 -11.18 9.40
N SER A 228 -4.06 -12.16 8.50
CA SER A 228 -4.46 -13.56 8.74
C SER A 228 -5.90 -13.63 9.28
N ASN A 229 -6.79 -12.91 8.59
CA ASN A 229 -8.19 -12.80 8.95
C ASN A 229 -8.91 -14.14 8.78
N SER A 230 -9.79 -14.47 9.71
CA SER A 230 -10.56 -15.72 9.64
C SER A 230 -11.51 -15.77 8.46
N ASP A 231 -12.10 -14.63 8.06
CA ASP A 231 -13.02 -14.54 6.92
C ASP A 231 -12.26 -14.77 5.60
N ALA A 232 -11.09 -14.14 5.41
CA ALA A 232 -10.24 -14.35 4.24
C ALA A 232 -9.71 -15.80 4.17
N LEU A 233 -9.31 -16.38 5.30
CA LEU A 233 -8.85 -17.78 5.36
C LEU A 233 -9.98 -18.76 5.09
N TYR A 234 -11.19 -18.50 5.59
CA TYR A 234 -12.38 -19.32 5.28
C TYR A 234 -12.73 -19.21 3.80
N ALA A 235 -12.75 -18.02 3.23
CA ALA A 235 -12.95 -17.79 1.81
C ALA A 235 -11.92 -18.58 0.97
N ALA A 236 -10.65 -18.53 1.36
CA ALA A 236 -9.59 -19.28 0.69
C ALA A 236 -9.85 -20.80 0.71
N LYS A 237 -10.30 -21.34 1.85
CA LYS A 237 -10.67 -22.77 1.96
C LYS A 237 -11.82 -23.13 1.04
N VAL A 238 -12.88 -22.32 1.00
CA VAL A 238 -14.05 -22.57 0.14
C VAL A 238 -13.67 -22.49 -1.34
N ILE A 239 -12.98 -21.44 -1.76
CA ILE A 239 -12.58 -21.22 -3.16
C ILE A 239 -11.59 -22.29 -3.62
N SER A 240 -10.66 -22.72 -2.73
CA SER A 240 -9.78 -23.86 -3.00
C SER A 240 -10.58 -25.13 -3.35
N SER A 241 -11.64 -25.40 -2.61
CA SER A 241 -12.49 -26.56 -2.87
C SER A 241 -13.33 -26.40 -4.15
N LEU A 242 -13.80 -25.19 -4.46
CA LEU A 242 -14.59 -24.91 -5.68
C LEU A 242 -13.77 -25.08 -6.96
N PHE A 243 -12.52 -24.61 -6.94
CA PHE A 243 -11.64 -24.65 -8.12
C PHE A 243 -10.68 -25.85 -8.14
N ASN A 244 -10.65 -26.65 -7.08
CA ASN A 244 -9.72 -27.76 -6.88
C ASN A 244 -8.24 -27.33 -7.07
N LEU A 245 -7.89 -26.16 -6.51
CA LEU A 245 -6.55 -25.59 -6.61
C LEU A 245 -5.96 -25.33 -5.21
N PRO A 246 -4.65 -25.55 -5.02
CA PRO A 246 -3.98 -25.21 -3.77
C PRO A 246 -3.92 -23.68 -3.58
N VAL A 247 -4.04 -23.24 -2.32
CA VAL A 247 -3.89 -21.83 -1.95
C VAL A 247 -2.53 -21.58 -1.33
N TYR A 248 -1.88 -20.52 -1.77
CA TYR A 248 -0.62 -20.02 -1.22
C TYR A 248 -0.79 -18.60 -0.69
N THR A 249 -0.10 -18.28 0.40
CA THR A 249 -0.05 -16.93 0.97
C THR A 249 1.35 -16.59 1.46
N LEU A 250 1.69 -15.30 1.45
CA LEU A 250 2.95 -14.81 2.01
C LEU A 250 2.89 -14.74 3.54
N PHE A 251 4.07 -14.83 4.16
CA PHE A 251 4.23 -14.70 5.60
C PHE A 251 4.16 -13.22 6.05
N THR A 252 2.96 -12.63 6.05
CA THR A 252 2.73 -11.21 6.34
C THR A 252 2.71 -10.89 7.85
N LYS A 253 2.05 -11.72 8.65
CA LYS A 253 1.86 -11.53 10.12
C LYS A 253 3.10 -11.79 10.97
N ARG A 254 4.11 -12.42 10.43
CA ARG A 254 5.46 -12.56 10.99
C ARG A 254 5.52 -13.19 12.38
N ASN A 255 4.65 -14.15 12.69
CA ASN A 255 4.65 -14.92 13.94
C ASN A 255 4.12 -16.35 13.75
N VAL A 256 4.51 -17.26 14.68
CA VAL A 256 4.16 -18.69 14.61
C VAL A 256 2.65 -18.94 14.74
N LYS A 257 1.96 -18.17 15.59
CA LYS A 257 0.52 -18.37 15.81
C LYS A 257 -0.27 -18.17 14.52
N SER A 258 0.08 -17.16 13.72
CA SER A 258 -0.57 -16.95 12.42
C SER A 258 -0.23 -18.05 11.42
N MET A 259 1.01 -18.55 11.39
CA MET A 259 1.36 -19.70 10.53
C MET A 259 0.49 -20.93 10.85
N ILE A 260 0.36 -21.27 12.13
CA ILE A 260 -0.48 -22.40 12.58
C ILE A 260 -1.94 -22.14 12.20
N LYS A 261 -2.44 -20.91 12.43
CA LYS A 261 -3.81 -20.55 12.06
C LYS A 261 -4.05 -20.73 10.56
N ILE A 262 -3.18 -20.18 9.72
CA ILE A 262 -3.27 -20.28 8.25
C ILE A 262 -3.28 -21.74 7.80
N SER A 263 -2.37 -22.56 8.32
CA SER A 263 -2.26 -23.99 7.96
C SER A 263 -3.52 -24.80 8.31
N LYS A 264 -4.26 -24.44 9.37
CA LYS A 264 -5.54 -25.08 9.73
C LYS A 264 -6.64 -24.90 8.66
N TYR A 265 -6.52 -23.89 7.81
CA TYR A 265 -7.43 -23.66 6.67
C TYR A 265 -6.93 -24.31 5.36
N GLY A 266 -5.84 -25.09 5.41
CA GLY A 266 -5.27 -25.74 4.25
C GLY A 266 -4.45 -24.81 3.35
N VAL A 267 -4.16 -23.59 3.81
CA VAL A 267 -3.39 -22.59 3.05
C VAL A 267 -1.89 -22.81 3.30
N LYS A 268 -1.10 -22.80 2.24
CA LYS A 268 0.36 -22.98 2.27
C LYS A 268 1.05 -21.63 2.46
N VAL A 269 1.84 -21.48 3.53
CA VAL A 269 2.57 -20.25 3.81
C VAL A 269 3.91 -20.26 3.08
N ILE A 270 4.14 -19.20 2.29
CA ILE A 270 5.40 -18.93 1.61
C ILE A 270 6.35 -18.27 2.59
N THR A 271 7.54 -18.86 2.77
CA THR A 271 8.55 -18.42 3.72
C THR A 271 9.92 -18.14 3.06
N LYS A 272 9.98 -18.21 1.74
CA LYS A 272 11.15 -17.87 0.90
C LYS A 272 10.67 -17.13 -0.33
N ASN A 273 11.59 -16.40 -0.98
CA ASN A 273 11.22 -15.58 -2.15
C ASN A 273 10.08 -14.62 -1.79
N MET A 274 10.35 -13.74 -0.85
CA MET A 274 9.37 -12.81 -0.29
C MET A 274 9.72 -11.34 -0.58
N SER A 275 10.48 -11.10 -1.64
CA SER A 275 10.76 -9.74 -2.11
C SER A 275 9.52 -9.08 -2.73
N PRO A 276 9.50 -7.76 -2.88
CA PRO A 276 8.46 -7.08 -3.65
C PRO A 276 8.36 -7.57 -5.11
N THR A 277 9.46 -7.97 -5.73
CA THR A 277 9.47 -8.55 -7.09
C THR A 277 8.84 -9.93 -7.13
N ASP A 278 9.00 -10.73 -6.07
CA ASP A 278 8.35 -12.04 -5.93
C ASP A 278 6.86 -11.91 -5.67
N PHE A 279 6.44 -10.92 -4.89
CA PHE A 279 5.01 -10.62 -4.71
C PHE A 279 4.30 -10.35 -6.02
N LEU A 280 4.92 -9.58 -6.92
CA LEU A 280 4.38 -9.35 -8.28
C LEU A 280 4.24 -10.68 -9.04
N SER A 281 5.24 -11.56 -8.94
CA SER A 281 5.20 -12.88 -9.57
C SER A 281 4.07 -13.75 -9.02
N TYR A 282 3.86 -13.75 -7.70
CA TYR A 282 2.77 -14.54 -7.10
C TYR A 282 1.39 -14.10 -7.57
N ILE A 283 1.16 -12.81 -7.79
CA ILE A 283 -0.11 -12.33 -8.37
C ILE A 283 -0.16 -12.61 -9.86
N LYS A 284 0.89 -12.26 -10.61
CA LYS A 284 0.92 -12.40 -12.06
C LYS A 284 0.64 -13.81 -12.54
N TYR A 285 1.19 -14.83 -11.88
CA TYR A 285 1.07 -16.22 -12.30
C TYR A 285 0.00 -17.02 -11.53
N ALA A 286 -0.78 -16.39 -10.65
CA ALA A 286 -1.93 -17.03 -10.04
C ALA A 286 -3.07 -17.24 -11.06
N ASP A 287 -3.81 -18.32 -10.91
CA ASP A 287 -5.05 -18.56 -11.66
C ASP A 287 -6.22 -17.76 -11.08
N PHE A 288 -6.20 -17.55 -9.78
CA PHE A 288 -7.18 -16.73 -9.07
C PHE A 288 -6.54 -16.02 -7.88
N VAL A 289 -7.02 -14.80 -7.56
CA VAL A 289 -6.52 -14.03 -6.41
C VAL A 289 -7.64 -13.78 -5.39
N ILE A 290 -7.32 -13.98 -4.13
CA ILE A 290 -8.18 -13.62 -2.98
C ILE A 290 -7.43 -12.58 -2.18
N THR A 291 -8.06 -11.47 -1.82
CA THR A 291 -7.40 -10.43 -1.03
C THR A 291 -8.37 -9.67 -0.13
N ASP A 292 -7.84 -9.08 0.94
CA ASP A 292 -8.48 -8.08 1.80
C ASP A 292 -7.79 -6.72 1.67
N SER A 293 -6.81 -6.62 0.75
CA SER A 293 -5.91 -5.48 0.63
C SER A 293 -6.19 -4.66 -0.62
N PHE A 294 -6.14 -3.33 -0.48
CA PHE A 294 -6.18 -2.43 -1.63
C PHE A 294 -5.11 -2.76 -2.68
N HIS A 295 -3.85 -2.99 -2.26
CA HIS A 295 -2.79 -3.28 -3.21
C HIS A 295 -2.89 -4.69 -3.82
N GLY A 296 -3.47 -5.65 -3.10
CA GLY A 296 -3.84 -6.93 -3.68
C GLY A 296 -4.86 -6.77 -4.81
N THR A 297 -5.86 -5.92 -4.61
CA THR A 297 -6.83 -5.52 -5.64
C THR A 297 -6.16 -4.83 -6.81
N ALA A 298 -5.33 -3.81 -6.53
CA ALA A 298 -4.65 -3.03 -7.57
C ALA A 298 -3.78 -3.90 -8.47
N PHE A 299 -2.95 -4.78 -7.90
CA PHE A 299 -2.10 -5.67 -8.71
C PHE A 299 -2.89 -6.79 -9.40
N SER A 300 -4.04 -7.22 -8.85
CA SER A 300 -4.95 -8.11 -9.58
C SER A 300 -5.52 -7.45 -10.83
N LEU A 301 -5.90 -6.17 -10.73
CA LEU A 301 -6.36 -5.38 -11.88
C LEU A 301 -5.25 -5.16 -12.92
N ILE A 302 -4.02 -4.85 -12.46
CA ILE A 302 -2.86 -4.61 -13.33
C ILE A 302 -2.50 -5.87 -14.13
N PHE A 303 -2.44 -7.03 -13.46
CA PHE A 303 -2.10 -8.30 -14.10
C PHE A 303 -3.31 -9.07 -14.66
N GLU A 304 -4.46 -8.41 -14.76
CA GLU A 304 -5.69 -8.94 -15.37
C GLU A 304 -6.11 -10.30 -14.78
N LYS A 305 -6.12 -10.39 -13.45
CA LYS A 305 -6.49 -11.61 -12.73
C LYS A 305 -7.97 -11.68 -12.41
N GLN A 306 -8.54 -12.87 -12.50
CA GLN A 306 -9.81 -13.14 -11.85
C GLN A 306 -9.56 -13.11 -10.34
N PHE A 307 -10.34 -12.32 -9.61
CA PHE A 307 -10.12 -12.12 -8.19
C PHE A 307 -11.42 -11.81 -7.43
N VAL A 308 -11.33 -11.92 -6.12
CA VAL A 308 -12.31 -11.38 -5.19
C VAL A 308 -11.63 -10.66 -4.03
N CYS A 309 -12.24 -9.57 -3.59
CA CYS A 309 -11.89 -8.90 -2.36
C CYS A 309 -12.84 -9.34 -1.25
N ILE A 310 -12.29 -9.68 -0.09
CA ILE A 310 -13.11 -10.10 1.05
C ILE A 310 -13.39 -8.92 1.95
N ASN A 311 -14.67 -8.59 2.08
CA ASN A 311 -15.14 -7.59 3.02
C ASN A 311 -15.22 -8.22 4.43
N GLU A 312 -14.33 -7.82 5.29
CA GLU A 312 -14.15 -8.39 6.62
C GLU A 312 -15.19 -7.87 7.62
N LYS A 313 -15.58 -8.75 8.55
CA LYS A 313 -16.30 -8.34 9.76
C LYS A 313 -15.30 -7.83 10.81
N GLN A 314 -15.54 -6.62 11.31
CA GLN A 314 -14.84 -6.13 12.48
C GLN A 314 -15.24 -6.94 13.73
N ASN A 315 -14.43 -6.91 14.80
CA ASN A 315 -14.77 -7.50 16.09
C ASN A 315 -16.11 -7.01 16.65
N SER A 316 -16.58 -5.84 16.22
CA SER A 316 -17.91 -5.27 16.55
C SER A 316 -19.07 -5.89 15.76
N GLY A 317 -18.80 -6.84 14.84
CA GLY A 317 -19.79 -7.39 13.90
C GLY A 317 -20.14 -6.46 12.73
N LYS A 318 -19.63 -5.21 12.71
CA LYS A 318 -19.78 -4.31 11.56
C LYS A 318 -18.82 -4.71 10.44
N LEU A 319 -19.25 -4.54 9.21
CA LEU A 319 -18.38 -4.71 8.04
C LEU A 319 -17.34 -3.60 8.02
N LYS A 320 -16.09 -3.97 7.78
CA LYS A 320 -15.01 -3.01 7.51
C LYS A 320 -15.12 -2.61 6.04
N ASN A 321 -15.75 -1.49 5.76
CA ASN A 321 -15.79 -0.98 4.40
C ASN A 321 -14.48 -0.25 4.10
N ASP A 322 -13.62 -0.86 3.27
CA ASP A 322 -12.43 -0.17 2.78
C ASP A 322 -12.79 0.67 1.55
N GLU A 323 -12.99 1.97 1.76
CA GLU A 323 -13.42 2.88 0.70
C GLU A 323 -12.42 2.97 -0.45
N ARG A 324 -11.14 2.67 -0.23
CA ARG A 324 -10.13 2.62 -1.29
C ARG A 324 -10.45 1.50 -2.29
N ILE A 325 -10.89 0.34 -1.76
CA ILE A 325 -11.29 -0.81 -2.58
C ILE A 325 -12.63 -0.51 -3.27
N THR A 326 -13.65 -0.08 -2.51
CA THR A 326 -14.97 0.15 -3.08
C THR A 326 -14.95 1.26 -4.13
N ASN A 327 -14.17 2.32 -3.95
CA ASN A 327 -14.05 3.39 -4.92
C ASN A 327 -13.47 2.88 -6.25
N ILE A 328 -12.35 2.14 -6.22
CA ILE A 328 -11.75 1.67 -7.48
C ILE A 328 -12.62 0.63 -8.18
N LEU A 329 -13.25 -0.28 -7.45
CA LEU A 329 -14.15 -1.26 -8.04
C LEU A 329 -15.37 -0.60 -8.68
N SER A 330 -15.92 0.45 -8.05
CA SER A 330 -17.05 1.21 -8.58
C SER A 330 -16.66 2.02 -9.83
N GLU A 331 -15.51 2.70 -9.84
CA GLU A 331 -15.02 3.39 -11.04
C GLU A 331 -14.81 2.44 -12.22
N LEU A 332 -14.55 1.17 -11.94
CA LEU A 332 -14.36 0.14 -12.97
C LEU A 332 -15.64 -0.66 -13.30
N ASN A 333 -16.74 -0.48 -12.54
CA ASN A 333 -18.02 -1.20 -12.62
C ASN A 333 -17.85 -2.72 -12.41
N ILE A 334 -17.17 -3.10 -11.34
CA ILE A 334 -16.92 -4.49 -10.91
C ILE A 334 -17.09 -4.62 -9.39
N GLU A 335 -18.09 -3.93 -8.82
CA GLU A 335 -18.37 -3.93 -7.37
C GLU A 335 -18.71 -5.33 -6.84
N GLU A 336 -19.21 -6.23 -7.68
CA GLU A 336 -19.51 -7.62 -7.37
C GLU A 336 -18.26 -8.42 -6.94
N ARG A 337 -17.07 -7.89 -7.19
CA ARG A 337 -15.81 -8.48 -6.71
C ARG A 337 -15.52 -8.23 -5.24
N TYR A 338 -16.29 -7.37 -4.58
CA TYR A 338 -16.16 -7.11 -3.14
C TYR A 338 -17.20 -7.92 -2.36
N LEU A 339 -16.81 -9.12 -1.94
CA LEU A 339 -17.72 -10.11 -1.37
C LEU A 339 -17.67 -10.12 0.16
N ARG A 340 -18.85 -10.31 0.74
CA ARG A 340 -18.97 -10.75 2.13
C ARG A 340 -18.67 -12.23 2.21
N VAL A 341 -18.01 -12.67 3.29
CA VAL A 341 -17.69 -14.08 3.50
C VAL A 341 -18.94 -14.98 3.48
N ASP A 342 -20.07 -14.47 3.94
CA ASP A 342 -21.35 -15.18 3.92
C ASP A 342 -21.80 -15.56 2.49
N ASN A 343 -21.35 -14.79 1.48
CA ASN A 343 -21.69 -14.99 0.06
C ASN A 343 -20.55 -15.66 -0.73
N ILE A 344 -19.54 -16.21 -0.07
CA ILE A 344 -18.35 -16.69 -0.75
C ILE A 344 -18.60 -17.84 -1.74
N HIS A 345 -19.66 -18.61 -1.53
CA HIS A 345 -20.03 -19.69 -2.44
C HIS A 345 -20.52 -19.19 -3.82
N SER A 346 -20.97 -17.93 -3.91
CA SER A 346 -21.38 -17.32 -5.20
C SER A 346 -20.21 -16.99 -6.13
N VAL A 347 -18.97 -17.15 -5.68
CA VAL A 347 -17.77 -16.90 -6.52
C VAL A 347 -17.79 -17.71 -7.82
N LYS A 348 -18.34 -18.92 -7.79
CA LYS A 348 -18.50 -19.78 -8.98
C LYS A 348 -19.50 -19.24 -10.00
N ASP A 349 -20.43 -18.38 -9.57
CA ASP A 349 -21.51 -17.83 -10.37
C ASP A 349 -21.15 -16.42 -10.89
N LEU A 350 -19.98 -15.89 -10.53
CA LEU A 350 -19.49 -14.62 -11.04
C LEU A 350 -19.00 -14.77 -12.49
N ASP A 351 -19.45 -13.89 -13.35
CA ASP A 351 -18.90 -13.78 -14.70
C ASP A 351 -17.41 -13.43 -14.64
N ASN A 352 -16.66 -13.85 -15.64
CA ASN A 352 -15.27 -13.42 -15.77
C ASN A 352 -15.19 -11.91 -15.97
N ILE A 353 -14.22 -11.28 -15.30
CA ILE A 353 -13.94 -9.85 -15.53
C ILE A 353 -13.57 -9.66 -16.98
N ASN A 354 -14.28 -8.77 -17.66
CA ASN A 354 -13.91 -8.34 -19.01
C ASN A 354 -12.81 -7.27 -18.94
N TYR A 355 -11.57 -7.71 -19.08
CA TYR A 355 -10.41 -6.85 -18.95
C TYR A 355 -10.22 -5.87 -20.10
N ASP A 356 -10.82 -6.07 -21.27
CA ASP A 356 -10.82 -5.07 -22.33
C ASP A 356 -11.49 -3.77 -21.85
N ILE A 357 -12.64 -3.90 -21.19
CA ILE A 357 -13.39 -2.77 -20.64
C ILE A 357 -12.71 -2.20 -19.38
N VAL A 358 -12.32 -3.08 -18.46
CA VAL A 358 -11.73 -2.66 -17.18
C VAL A 358 -10.39 -1.97 -17.39
N THR A 359 -9.53 -2.49 -18.27
CA THR A 359 -8.23 -1.91 -18.59
C THR A 359 -8.39 -0.56 -19.29
N GLU A 360 -9.37 -0.41 -20.22
CA GLU A 360 -9.67 0.89 -20.83
C GLU A 360 -10.08 1.94 -19.78
N LYS A 361 -11.00 1.59 -18.88
CA LYS A 361 -11.43 2.50 -17.79
C LYS A 361 -10.29 2.87 -16.86
N ARG A 362 -9.48 1.89 -16.43
CA ARG A 362 -8.30 2.11 -15.59
C ARG A 362 -7.32 3.08 -16.28
N ASN A 363 -7.05 2.90 -17.57
CA ASN A 363 -6.14 3.75 -18.32
C ASN A 363 -6.66 5.21 -18.43
N LYS A 364 -7.98 5.41 -18.54
CA LYS A 364 -8.58 6.76 -18.48
C LYS A 364 -8.37 7.42 -17.12
N LEU A 365 -8.56 6.68 -16.03
CA LEU A 365 -8.30 7.16 -14.66
C LEU A 365 -6.82 7.45 -14.45
N ALA A 366 -5.94 6.59 -14.94
CA ALA A 366 -4.49 6.77 -14.88
C ALA A 366 -4.06 8.05 -15.60
N LYS A 367 -4.52 8.24 -16.85
CA LYS A 367 -4.22 9.45 -17.62
C LYS A 367 -4.68 10.71 -16.87
N LYS A 368 -5.93 10.75 -16.39
CA LYS A 368 -6.44 11.90 -15.63
C LYS A 368 -5.57 12.21 -14.40
N SER A 369 -5.12 11.17 -13.68
CA SER A 369 -4.28 11.33 -12.48
C SER A 369 -2.87 11.79 -12.82
N ILE A 370 -2.28 11.30 -13.93
CA ILE A 370 -0.98 11.74 -14.43
C ILE A 370 -1.07 13.21 -14.87
N ASP A 371 -2.07 13.56 -15.69
CA ASP A 371 -2.26 14.94 -16.19
C ASP A 371 -2.41 15.92 -15.00
N TRP A 372 -3.15 15.54 -13.95
CA TRP A 372 -3.28 16.32 -12.73
C TRP A 372 -1.93 16.51 -12.00
N LEU A 373 -1.16 15.42 -11.85
CA LEU A 373 0.13 15.47 -11.15
C LEU A 373 1.14 16.34 -11.89
N LEU A 374 1.26 16.16 -13.20
CA LEU A 374 2.19 16.95 -14.02
C LEU A 374 1.83 18.43 -14.00
N LYS A 375 0.54 18.76 -14.12
CA LYS A 375 0.04 20.12 -13.96
C LYS A 375 0.42 20.70 -12.59
N ALA A 376 0.21 19.96 -11.50
CA ALA A 376 0.55 20.40 -10.15
C ALA A 376 2.07 20.64 -9.95
N ILE A 377 2.93 19.93 -10.68
CA ILE A 377 4.38 20.15 -10.64
C ILE A 377 4.77 21.39 -11.44
N GLU A 378 4.16 21.64 -12.61
CA GLU A 378 4.55 22.68 -13.56
C GLU A 378 4.01 24.06 -13.16
N GLU A 379 2.82 24.19 -12.63
CA GLU A 379 2.19 25.45 -12.15
C GLU A 379 2.71 25.87 -10.77
#